data_7ee933ad097f79f5126cc291dff5c702
#
_entry.id   7ee933ad097f79f5126cc291dff5c702
#
_cell.length_a   1.000
_cell.length_b   1.000
_cell.length_c   1.000
_cell.angle_alpha   90.00
_cell.angle_beta   90.00
_cell.angle_gamma   90.00
#
_symmetry.space_group_name_H-M   'P 1'
#
loop_
_entity.id
_entity.type
_entity.pdbx_description
1 polymer ?
#
loop_
_entity_poly.entity_id
_entity_poly.type
_entity_poly.pdbx_seq_one_letter_code
_entity_poly.pdbx_strand_id
1 'polypeptide(L)'
;MSKMNKFRKLDKQSDGLSSISDLMSGLMIIFLFISVAFMSKVADENISIKKQQEAVENILEAYEETKLNIYNDLYLEFEEDMKTWNMEIEKDGTIRFKEPDVYFETGEAELKNEFKGILDEFFPRYIELVYKNHKDNVKGKTDGTYN
;
A
#
# COMPACT_ATOMS: atom_id res chain seq x y z
N MET A 1 24.00 -0.57 -80.59
CA MET A 1 24.62 -0.90 -79.27
C MET A 1 24.11 -0.06 -78.10
N SER A 2 23.60 1.12 -78.28
CA SER A 2 23.16 2.01 -77.16
C SER A 2 21.88 1.58 -76.45
N LYS A 3 20.87 1.01 -77.06
CA LYS A 3 19.59 0.62 -76.41
C LYS A 3 19.71 -0.59 -75.51
N MET A 4 20.56 -1.55 -75.79
CA MET A 4 20.74 -2.77 -75.01
C MET A 4 21.43 -2.50 -73.63
N ASN A 5 22.33 -1.53 -73.61
CA ASN A 5 22.98 -1.11 -72.34
C ASN A 5 22.03 -0.34 -71.40
N LYS A 6 21.04 0.35 -71.96
CA LYS A 6 20.03 1.08 -71.20
C LYS A 6 19.05 0.12 -70.46
N PHE A 7 18.64 -0.94 -71.21
CA PHE A 7 17.78 -1.99 -70.60
C PHE A 7 18.48 -2.78 -69.49
N ARG A 8 19.74 -3.12 -69.63
CA ARG A 8 20.57 -3.79 -68.64
C ARG A 8 20.77 -2.95 -67.35
N LYS A 9 20.84 -1.62 -67.56
CA LYS A 9 20.98 -0.70 -66.39
C LYS A 9 19.67 -0.52 -65.64
N LEU A 10 18.53 -0.54 -66.33
CA LEU A 10 17.20 -0.51 -65.73
C LEU A 10 16.88 -1.80 -64.97
N ASP A 11 17.29 -2.94 -65.49
CA ASP A 11 17.09 -4.25 -64.92
C ASP A 11 17.87 -4.37 -63.57
N LYS A 12 19.15 -3.97 -63.58
CA LYS A 12 19.95 -3.90 -62.34
C LYS A 12 19.43 -2.92 -61.28
N GLN A 13 18.79 -1.85 -61.72
CA GLN A 13 18.21 -0.85 -60.82
C GLN A 13 16.90 -1.35 -60.23
N SER A 14 16.11 -2.11 -60.96
CA SER A 14 14.89 -2.76 -60.47
C SER A 14 15.19 -3.86 -59.44
N ASP A 15 16.23 -4.65 -59.67
CA ASP A 15 16.69 -5.70 -58.76
C ASP A 15 17.16 -5.12 -57.39
N GLY A 16 17.87 -3.97 -57.44
CA GLY A 16 18.30 -3.27 -56.22
C GLY A 16 17.14 -2.71 -55.42
N LEU A 17 16.14 -2.14 -56.10
CA LEU A 17 14.94 -1.60 -55.43
C LEU A 17 14.07 -2.72 -54.85
N SER A 18 13.94 -3.84 -55.55
CA SER A 18 13.21 -5.02 -55.07
C SER A 18 13.86 -5.61 -53.83
N SER A 19 15.19 -5.70 -53.82
CA SER A 19 15.94 -6.20 -52.66
C SER A 19 15.82 -5.29 -51.42
N ILE A 20 15.81 -3.97 -51.62
CA ILE A 20 15.61 -2.99 -50.54
C ILE A 20 14.19 -3.07 -50.01
N SER A 21 13.18 -3.21 -50.86
CA SER A 21 11.79 -3.38 -50.46
C SER A 21 11.56 -4.64 -49.64
N ASP A 22 12.20 -5.73 -49.98
CA ASP A 22 12.13 -7.00 -49.28
C ASP A 22 12.78 -6.90 -47.88
N LEU A 23 13.94 -6.25 -47.82
CA LEU A 23 14.59 -5.96 -46.53
C LEU A 23 13.72 -5.08 -45.61
N MET A 24 13.11 -4.03 -46.16
CA MET A 24 12.20 -3.16 -45.42
C MET A 24 10.95 -3.89 -44.92
N SER A 25 10.38 -4.76 -45.76
CA SER A 25 9.23 -5.59 -45.39
C SER A 25 9.59 -6.56 -44.23
N GLY A 26 10.75 -7.19 -44.32
CA GLY A 26 11.25 -8.04 -43.22
C GLY A 26 11.46 -7.27 -41.92
N LEU A 27 12.01 -6.07 -42.00
CA LEU A 27 12.20 -5.20 -40.85
C LEU A 27 10.85 -4.78 -40.20
N MET A 28 9.85 -4.47 -41.02
CA MET A 28 8.50 -4.14 -40.56
C MET A 28 7.86 -5.31 -39.80
N ILE A 29 7.98 -6.52 -40.30
CA ILE A 29 7.44 -7.73 -39.65
C ILE A 29 8.10 -7.93 -38.28
N ILE A 30 9.41 -7.82 -38.20
CA ILE A 30 10.15 -7.93 -36.94
C ILE A 30 9.68 -6.85 -35.92
N PHE A 31 9.52 -5.61 -36.43
CA PHE A 31 9.05 -4.51 -35.57
C PHE A 31 7.63 -4.73 -35.08
N LEU A 32 6.73 -5.29 -35.90
CA LEU A 32 5.38 -5.67 -35.48
C LEU A 32 5.41 -6.75 -34.41
N PHE A 33 6.24 -7.78 -34.55
CA PHE A 33 6.37 -8.82 -33.53
C PHE A 33 6.89 -8.26 -32.16
N ILE A 34 7.89 -7.40 -32.22
CA ILE A 34 8.42 -6.72 -31.03
C ILE A 34 7.34 -5.85 -30.39
N SER A 35 6.57 -5.11 -31.18
CA SER A 35 5.50 -4.24 -30.70
C SER A 35 4.38 -5.02 -30.02
N VAL A 36 3.95 -6.14 -30.59
CA VAL A 36 2.93 -7.02 -30.01
C VAL A 36 3.44 -7.67 -28.71
N ALA A 37 4.68 -8.16 -28.70
CA ALA A 37 5.28 -8.74 -27.51
C ALA A 37 5.40 -7.71 -26.37
N PHE A 38 5.79 -6.49 -26.68
CA PHE A 38 5.86 -5.40 -25.72
C PHE A 38 4.48 -5.02 -25.17
N MET A 39 3.47 -4.94 -26.04
CA MET A 39 2.10 -4.63 -25.64
C MET A 39 1.51 -5.70 -24.72
N SER A 40 1.79 -6.98 -25.00
CA SER A 40 1.40 -8.10 -24.12
C SER A 40 2.04 -7.98 -22.73
N LYS A 41 3.34 -7.68 -22.68
CA LYS A 41 4.04 -7.48 -21.40
C LYS A 41 3.48 -6.33 -20.60
N VAL A 42 3.21 -5.19 -21.22
CA VAL A 42 2.60 -4.02 -20.56
C VAL A 42 1.20 -4.34 -20.03
N ALA A 43 0.42 -5.14 -20.76
CA ALA A 43 -0.90 -5.57 -20.31
C ALA A 43 -0.81 -6.43 -19.02
N ASP A 44 0.12 -7.39 -18.97
CA ASP A 44 0.35 -8.25 -17.81
C ASP A 44 0.84 -7.44 -16.60
N GLU A 45 1.75 -6.48 -16.81
CA GLU A 45 2.23 -5.57 -15.75
C GLU A 45 1.08 -4.71 -15.19
N ASN A 46 0.20 -4.19 -16.02
CA ASN A 46 -0.96 -3.41 -15.60
C ASN A 46 -1.93 -4.22 -14.76
N ILE A 47 -2.17 -5.49 -15.09
CA ILE A 47 -2.99 -6.41 -14.30
C ILE A 47 -2.35 -6.66 -12.92
N SER A 48 -1.04 -6.85 -12.89
CA SER A 48 -0.30 -7.03 -11.64
C SER A 48 -0.37 -5.80 -10.74
N ILE A 49 -0.17 -4.61 -11.30
CA ILE A 49 -0.26 -3.33 -10.58
C ILE A 49 -1.68 -3.14 -10.01
N LYS A 50 -2.71 -3.44 -10.80
CA LYS A 50 -4.10 -3.33 -10.35
C LYS A 50 -4.41 -4.26 -9.18
N LYS A 51 -3.94 -5.51 -9.23
CA LYS A 51 -4.08 -6.45 -8.11
C LYS A 51 -3.36 -5.98 -6.84
N GLN A 52 -2.17 -5.37 -7.00
CA GLN A 52 -1.44 -4.80 -5.87
C GLN A 52 -2.18 -3.60 -5.27
N GLN A 53 -2.77 -2.74 -6.09
CA GLN A 53 -3.58 -1.61 -5.62
C GLN A 53 -4.81 -2.08 -4.85
N GLU A 54 -5.55 -3.05 -5.37
CA GLU A 54 -6.70 -3.65 -4.68
C GLU A 54 -6.29 -4.29 -3.34
N ALA A 55 -5.14 -4.96 -3.30
CA ALA A 55 -4.62 -5.54 -2.05
C ALA A 55 -4.26 -4.46 -1.02
N VAL A 56 -3.65 -3.35 -1.44
CA VAL A 56 -3.33 -2.21 -0.57
C VAL A 56 -4.59 -1.54 -0.06
N GLU A 57 -5.59 -1.35 -0.92
CA GLU A 57 -6.87 -0.75 -0.54
C GLU A 57 -7.60 -1.59 0.51
N ASN A 58 -7.65 -2.91 0.32
CA ASN A 58 -8.22 -3.83 1.30
C ASN A 58 -7.48 -3.82 2.66
N ILE A 59 -6.14 -3.68 2.64
CA ILE A 59 -5.35 -3.56 3.87
C ILE A 59 -5.64 -2.25 4.57
N LEU A 60 -5.76 -1.15 3.82
CA LEU A 60 -6.06 0.17 4.37
C LEU A 60 -7.45 0.20 5.01
N GLU A 61 -8.45 -0.36 4.35
CA GLU A 61 -9.82 -0.48 4.87
C GLU A 61 -9.85 -1.30 6.17
N ALA A 62 -9.19 -2.45 6.20
CA ALA A 62 -9.07 -3.27 7.40
C ALA A 62 -8.28 -2.58 8.53
N TYR A 63 -7.31 -1.74 8.20
CA TYR A 63 -6.57 -0.94 9.17
C TYR A 63 -7.47 0.13 9.81
N GLU A 64 -8.24 0.87 9.01
CA GLU A 64 -9.16 1.90 9.51
C GLU A 64 -10.26 1.29 10.38
N GLU A 65 -10.81 0.15 9.98
CA GLU A 65 -11.80 -0.59 10.79
C GLU A 65 -11.21 -1.04 12.14
N THR A 66 -10.00 -1.62 12.12
CA THR A 66 -9.30 -2.04 13.34
C THR A 66 -9.06 -0.85 14.28
N LYS A 67 -8.64 0.27 13.73
CA LYS A 67 -8.38 1.50 14.48
C LYS A 67 -9.63 2.04 15.15
N LEU A 68 -10.76 2.05 14.42
CA LEU A 68 -12.05 2.46 14.98
C LEU A 68 -12.53 1.51 16.09
N ASN A 69 -12.34 0.21 15.92
CA ASN A 69 -12.71 -0.78 16.93
C ASN A 69 -11.89 -0.60 18.22
N ILE A 70 -10.57 -0.43 18.09
CA ILE A 70 -9.71 -0.15 19.23
C ILE A 70 -10.12 1.15 19.93
N TYR A 71 -10.39 2.22 19.18
CA TYR A 71 -10.86 3.49 19.73
C TYR A 71 -12.17 3.31 20.53
N ASN A 72 -13.15 2.62 19.96
CA ASN A 72 -14.43 2.40 20.60
C ASN A 72 -14.29 1.56 21.87
N ASP A 73 -13.49 0.51 21.85
CA ASP A 73 -13.24 -0.35 23.00
C ASP A 73 -12.51 0.40 24.11
N LEU A 74 -11.49 1.21 23.75
CA LEU A 74 -10.79 2.08 24.70
C LEU A 74 -11.73 3.11 25.32
N TYR A 75 -12.58 3.73 24.49
CA TYR A 75 -13.53 4.73 24.94
C TYR A 75 -14.52 4.14 25.94
N LEU A 76 -15.09 2.97 25.64
CA LEU A 76 -16.04 2.28 26.52
C LEU A 76 -15.38 1.81 27.81
N GLU A 77 -14.16 1.31 27.75
CA GLU A 77 -13.43 0.83 28.95
C GLU A 77 -13.08 1.95 29.91
N PHE A 78 -12.69 3.11 29.39
CA PHE A 78 -12.18 4.24 30.19
C PHE A 78 -13.14 5.43 30.29
N GLU A 79 -14.40 5.31 29.86
CA GLU A 79 -15.37 6.42 29.83
C GLU A 79 -15.55 7.09 31.20
N GLU A 80 -15.61 6.31 32.29
CA GLU A 80 -15.73 6.82 33.64
C GLU A 80 -14.44 7.44 34.14
N ASP A 81 -13.30 6.82 33.81
CA ASP A 81 -11.97 7.22 34.24
C ASP A 81 -11.47 8.47 33.53
N MET A 82 -11.90 8.70 32.28
CA MET A 82 -11.51 9.87 31.50
C MET A 82 -11.78 11.20 32.22
N LYS A 83 -12.89 11.28 32.97
CA LYS A 83 -13.24 12.46 33.77
C LYS A 83 -12.39 12.59 34.99
N THR A 84 -12.15 11.47 35.66
CA THR A 84 -11.40 11.42 36.93
C THR A 84 -9.91 11.65 36.73
N TRP A 85 -9.37 11.11 35.65
CA TRP A 85 -7.94 11.22 35.30
C TRP A 85 -7.64 12.40 34.35
N ASN A 86 -8.64 13.20 34.04
CA ASN A 86 -8.55 14.31 33.08
C ASN A 86 -7.87 13.90 31.76
N MET A 87 -8.29 12.73 31.27
CA MET A 87 -7.74 12.04 30.10
C MET A 87 -8.66 12.19 28.88
N GLU A 88 -8.08 12.24 27.72
CA GLU A 88 -8.79 12.24 26.43
C GLU A 88 -8.23 11.15 25.50
N ILE A 89 -9.11 10.44 24.80
CA ILE A 89 -8.75 9.46 23.81
C ILE A 89 -9.16 10.03 22.44
N GLU A 90 -8.18 10.24 21.57
CA GLU A 90 -8.39 10.74 20.23
C GLU A 90 -8.74 9.58 19.27
N LYS A 91 -9.44 9.88 18.16
CA LYS A 91 -9.87 8.87 17.18
C LYS A 91 -8.73 8.11 16.50
N ASP A 92 -7.53 8.65 16.55
CA ASP A 92 -6.31 7.99 16.06
C ASP A 92 -5.69 7.00 17.05
N GLY A 93 -6.30 6.84 18.23
CA GLY A 93 -5.81 6.00 19.33
C GLY A 93 -4.83 6.70 20.26
N THR A 94 -4.56 8.00 20.06
CA THR A 94 -3.71 8.79 20.95
C THR A 94 -4.42 9.03 22.28
N ILE A 95 -3.73 8.73 23.36
CA ILE A 95 -4.20 8.99 24.72
C ILE A 95 -3.47 10.20 25.26
N ARG A 96 -4.23 11.21 25.66
CA ARG A 96 -3.71 12.48 26.16
C ARG A 96 -4.25 12.78 27.55
N PHE A 97 -3.36 13.05 28.46
CA PHE A 97 -3.69 13.60 29.78
C PHE A 97 -3.59 15.14 29.70
N LYS A 98 -4.61 15.86 30.17
CA LYS A 98 -4.76 17.31 29.89
C LYS A 98 -3.99 18.24 30.83
N GLU A 99 -3.55 17.75 31.98
CA GLU A 99 -2.88 18.56 33.00
C GLU A 99 -1.45 18.08 33.29
N PRO A 100 -0.46 18.48 32.49
CA PRO A 100 0.92 18.02 32.67
C PRO A 100 1.53 18.44 34.03
N ASP A 101 1.08 19.54 34.63
CA ASP A 101 1.58 20.04 35.91
C ASP A 101 1.18 19.14 37.09
N VAL A 102 0.19 18.27 36.93
CA VAL A 102 -0.23 17.29 37.91
C VAL A 102 0.67 16.06 37.93
N TYR A 103 1.42 15.81 36.85
CA TYR A 103 2.15 14.57 36.66
C TYR A 103 3.62 14.63 37.07
N PHE A 104 4.23 15.83 36.99
CA PHE A 104 5.63 16.07 37.34
C PHE A 104 5.75 17.13 38.42
N GLU A 105 6.74 17.01 39.31
CA GLU A 105 7.13 18.09 40.19
C GLU A 105 7.85 19.18 39.38
N THR A 106 7.63 20.44 39.76
CA THR A 106 8.23 21.57 39.05
C THR A 106 9.75 21.49 39.06
N GLY A 107 10.35 21.24 37.88
CA GLY A 107 11.80 21.13 37.71
C GLY A 107 12.38 19.73 37.97
N GLU A 108 11.56 18.74 38.18
CA GLU A 108 11.98 17.34 38.36
C GLU A 108 11.47 16.45 37.22
N ALA A 109 12.23 15.41 36.89
CA ALA A 109 11.83 14.40 35.87
C ALA A 109 11.08 13.21 36.51
N GLU A 110 10.83 13.27 37.82
CA GLU A 110 10.16 12.20 38.56
C GLU A 110 8.64 12.38 38.52
N LEU A 111 7.92 11.29 38.23
CA LEU A 111 6.47 11.26 38.20
C LEU A 111 5.91 11.33 39.65
N LYS A 112 4.88 12.14 39.85
CA LYS A 112 4.12 12.19 41.10
C LYS A 112 3.50 10.83 41.41
N ASN A 113 3.40 10.52 42.70
CA ASN A 113 2.85 9.22 43.15
C ASN A 113 1.38 9.02 42.73
N GLU A 114 0.60 10.09 42.63
CA GLU A 114 -0.78 10.07 42.13
C GLU A 114 -0.86 9.61 40.70
N PHE A 115 0.02 10.13 39.82
CA PHE A 115 0.06 9.72 38.44
C PHE A 115 0.64 8.32 38.26
N LYS A 116 1.61 7.90 39.07
CA LYS A 116 2.06 6.49 39.12
C LYS A 116 0.90 5.54 39.38
N GLY A 117 0.01 5.89 40.34
CA GLY A 117 -1.19 5.11 40.64
C GLY A 117 -2.15 5.01 39.44
N ILE A 118 -2.39 6.12 38.74
CA ILE A 118 -3.19 6.13 37.49
C ILE A 118 -2.60 5.20 36.44
N LEU A 119 -1.29 5.27 36.24
CA LEU A 119 -0.61 4.43 35.23
C LEU A 119 -0.63 2.94 35.64
N ASP A 120 -0.49 2.62 36.91
CA ASP A 120 -0.54 1.23 37.41
C ASP A 120 -1.93 0.60 37.22
N GLU A 121 -2.99 1.39 37.22
CA GLU A 121 -4.36 0.95 36.97
C GLU A 121 -4.66 0.94 35.44
N PHE A 122 -4.19 1.95 34.72
CA PHE A 122 -4.43 2.12 33.30
C PHE A 122 -3.73 1.04 32.43
N PHE A 123 -2.43 0.80 32.65
CA PHE A 123 -1.63 -0.05 31.77
C PHE A 123 -2.10 -1.50 31.69
N PRO A 124 -2.44 -2.20 32.76
CA PRO A 124 -2.92 -3.58 32.68
C PRO A 124 -4.19 -3.70 31.83
N ARG A 125 -5.16 -2.82 32.04
CA ARG A 125 -6.42 -2.79 31.30
C ARG A 125 -6.21 -2.44 29.83
N TYR A 126 -5.35 -1.47 29.55
CA TYR A 126 -4.97 -1.08 28.20
C TYR A 126 -4.32 -2.23 27.42
N ILE A 127 -3.33 -2.89 28.01
CA ILE A 127 -2.61 -4.01 27.39
C ILE A 127 -3.56 -5.17 27.13
N GLU A 128 -4.43 -5.53 28.07
CA GLU A 128 -5.41 -6.60 27.92
C GLU A 128 -6.36 -6.31 26.74
N LEU A 129 -6.85 -5.10 26.62
CA LEU A 129 -7.76 -4.67 25.58
C LEU A 129 -7.09 -4.70 24.19
N VAL A 130 -5.89 -4.14 24.08
CA VAL A 130 -5.12 -4.14 22.80
C VAL A 130 -4.77 -5.57 22.40
N TYR A 131 -4.36 -6.41 23.34
CA TYR A 131 -4.06 -7.82 23.06
C TYR A 131 -5.29 -8.61 22.61
N LYS A 132 -6.45 -8.39 23.21
CA LYS A 132 -7.72 -8.99 22.83
C LYS A 132 -8.08 -8.60 21.39
N ASN A 133 -8.05 -7.31 21.08
CA ASN A 133 -8.31 -6.81 19.72
C ASN A 133 -7.35 -7.39 18.68
N HIS A 134 -6.06 -7.51 19.01
CA HIS A 134 -5.08 -8.14 18.14
C HIS A 134 -5.42 -9.61 17.86
N LYS A 135 -5.80 -10.35 18.89
CA LYS A 135 -6.14 -11.78 18.78
C LYS A 135 -7.41 -12.02 17.95
N ASP A 136 -8.42 -11.18 18.08
CA ASP A 136 -9.67 -11.28 17.34
C ASP A 136 -9.47 -10.93 15.88
N ASN A 137 -8.66 -9.93 15.55
CA ASN A 137 -8.26 -9.59 14.18
C ASN A 137 -7.44 -10.70 13.49
N VAL A 138 -6.60 -11.40 14.22
CA VAL A 138 -5.82 -12.54 13.67
C VAL A 138 -6.73 -13.74 13.41
N LYS A 139 -7.70 -14.03 14.28
CA LYS A 139 -8.65 -15.13 14.08
C LYS A 139 -9.58 -14.89 12.89
N GLY A 140 -10.06 -13.66 12.70
CA GLY A 140 -10.92 -13.32 11.56
C GLY A 140 -10.22 -13.47 10.20
N LYS A 141 -8.88 -13.37 10.17
CA LYS A 141 -8.09 -13.55 8.93
C LYS A 141 -7.75 -15.03 8.62
N THR A 142 -7.77 -15.92 9.61
CA THR A 142 -7.46 -17.34 9.41
C THR A 142 -8.67 -18.18 8.99
N ASP A 143 -9.89 -17.67 9.16
CA ASP A 143 -11.13 -18.36 8.76
C ASP A 143 -11.60 -18.00 7.33
N GLY A 144 -10.92 -17.09 6.67
CA GLY A 144 -11.13 -16.64 5.29
C GLY A 144 -10.27 -17.40 4.29
N THR A 145 -10.56 -18.69 4.11
CA THR A 145 -10.58 -19.46 2.84
C THR A 145 -9.39 -19.27 1.88
N TYR A 146 -8.44 -20.19 1.92
CA TYR A 146 -7.81 -20.67 0.69
C TYR A 146 -8.76 -21.75 0.09
N ASN A 147 -9.61 -21.36 -0.85
CA ASN A 147 -10.24 -22.21 -1.83
C ASN A 147 -9.91 -21.70 -3.23
#